data_7e0854e6c5a8093b5be258c1b4b67d89
#
_entry.id   7e0854e6c5a8093b5be258c1b4b67d89
#
_cell.length_a   1.000
_cell.length_b   1.000
_cell.length_c   1.000
_cell.angle_alpha   90.00
_cell.angle_beta   90.00
_cell.angle_gamma   90.00
#
_symmetry.space_group_name_H-M   'P 1'
#
loop_
_entity.id
_entity.type
_entity.pdbx_description
1 polymer ?
#
loop_
_entity_poly.entity_id
_entity_poly.type
_entity_poly.pdbx_seq_one_letter_code
_entity_poly.pdbx_strand_id
1 'polypeptide(L)'
;MSTTSSRRAFVKGMVAAGAAAGSATLHAQGANRVSGFDHMAVPMQNTDAMVAFYRRLGFQLTENENAVSVYIGTQMINFHRPTRWQDPAFTLRAPAAKPPSGDFCFVWSGSAMELKAMLERAGVKIELGPVDRAGGRRKTGSSTYVRDPDGNLLEFMIYA
;
A
#
# COMPACT_ATOMS: atom_id res chain seq x y z
N MET A 1 -39.33 -21.54 85.26
CA MET A 1 -38.03 -21.05 84.75
C MET A 1 -38.12 -21.15 83.23
N SER A 2 -38.14 -20.00 82.62
CA SER A 2 -38.44 -19.79 81.19
C SER A 2 -37.16 -19.80 80.37
N THR A 3 -37.16 -20.52 79.27
CA THR A 3 -36.12 -20.37 78.27
C THR A 3 -36.75 -20.12 76.89
N THR A 4 -36.62 -18.88 76.46
CA THR A 4 -37.09 -18.36 75.16
C THR A 4 -36.16 -18.79 74.10
N SER A 5 -36.64 -19.50 73.07
CA SER A 5 -35.97 -19.86 71.87
C SER A 5 -36.05 -18.71 70.83
N SER A 6 -34.95 -18.09 70.53
CA SER A 6 -34.89 -17.08 69.50
C SER A 6 -34.64 -17.70 68.13
N ARG A 7 -35.60 -17.54 67.21
CA ARG A 7 -35.47 -17.95 65.81
C ARG A 7 -34.74 -16.83 65.03
N ARG A 8 -33.47 -17.08 64.57
CA ARG A 8 -32.78 -16.22 63.66
C ARG A 8 -33.34 -16.44 62.26
N ALA A 9 -33.90 -15.41 61.71
CA ALA A 9 -34.29 -15.34 60.31
C ALA A 9 -32.99 -15.16 59.40
N PHE A 10 -32.83 -16.07 58.49
CA PHE A 10 -31.74 -16.00 57.50
C PHE A 10 -32.21 -15.15 56.32
N VAL A 11 -31.75 -13.90 56.26
CA VAL A 11 -31.99 -13.04 55.12
C VAL A 11 -30.99 -13.44 54.01
N LYS A 12 -31.47 -14.06 52.92
CA LYS A 12 -30.70 -14.27 51.69
C LYS A 12 -30.53 -12.94 50.98
N GLY A 13 -29.33 -12.37 51.02
CA GLY A 13 -28.97 -11.24 50.21
C GLY A 13 -28.82 -11.69 48.76
N MET A 14 -29.70 -11.21 47.91
CA MET A 14 -29.51 -11.28 46.45
C MET A 14 -28.47 -10.22 46.06
N VAL A 15 -27.29 -10.68 45.68
CA VAL A 15 -26.29 -9.82 45.02
C VAL A 15 -26.74 -9.66 43.56
N ALA A 16 -27.28 -8.49 43.22
CA ALA A 16 -27.54 -8.11 41.84
C ALA A 16 -26.18 -7.79 41.18
N ALA A 17 -25.73 -8.70 40.30
CA ALA A 17 -24.61 -8.42 39.42
C ALA A 17 -25.05 -7.39 38.37
N GLY A 18 -24.69 -6.13 38.57
CA GLY A 18 -24.86 -5.08 37.59
C GLY A 18 -23.93 -5.35 36.41
N ALA A 19 -24.47 -5.85 35.31
CA ALA A 19 -23.79 -5.86 34.01
C ALA A 19 -23.64 -4.41 33.54
N ALA A 20 -22.46 -3.84 33.72
CA ALA A 20 -22.11 -2.61 33.07
C ALA A 20 -21.98 -2.91 31.56
N ALA A 21 -23.09 -2.69 30.83
CA ALA A 21 -23.04 -2.64 29.38
C ALA A 21 -22.21 -1.40 28.98
N GLY A 22 -20.92 -1.62 28.74
CA GLY A 22 -20.09 -0.64 28.11
C GLY A 22 -20.65 -0.36 26.71
N SER A 23 -21.35 0.77 26.57
CA SER A 23 -21.70 1.28 25.25
C SER A 23 -20.42 1.59 24.50
N ALA A 24 -19.92 0.62 23.71
CA ALA A 24 -18.96 0.89 22.67
C ALA A 24 -19.68 1.83 21.69
N THR A 25 -19.39 3.13 21.78
CA THR A 25 -19.71 4.08 20.74
C THR A 25 -18.94 3.65 19.51
N LEU A 26 -19.60 2.82 18.67
CA LEU A 26 -19.23 2.67 17.27
C LEU A 26 -19.30 4.06 16.69
N HIS A 27 -18.14 4.74 16.60
CA HIS A 27 -18.01 5.87 15.72
C HIS A 27 -18.35 5.30 14.34
N ALA A 28 -19.55 5.61 13.85
CA ALA A 28 -19.89 5.46 12.45
C ALA A 28 -18.93 6.37 11.69
N GLN A 29 -17.77 5.84 11.29
CA GLN A 29 -16.98 6.42 10.25
C GLN A 29 -17.93 6.53 9.08
N GLY A 30 -18.27 7.76 8.69
CA GLY A 30 -19.17 8.02 7.56
C GLY A 30 -18.68 7.11 6.43
N ALA A 31 -19.58 6.30 5.88
CA ALA A 31 -19.25 5.20 5.00
C ALA A 31 -18.46 5.75 3.80
N ASN A 32 -17.14 5.73 3.90
CA ASN A 32 -16.28 6.00 2.77
C ASN A 32 -16.57 4.92 1.73
N ARG A 33 -17.13 5.31 0.59
CA ARG A 33 -17.47 4.40 -0.51
C ARG A 33 -16.30 4.13 -1.44
N VAL A 34 -15.11 4.67 -1.16
CA VAL A 34 -13.89 4.30 -1.89
C VAL A 34 -13.55 2.85 -1.52
N SER A 35 -13.63 1.97 -2.51
CA SER A 35 -13.45 0.52 -2.34
C SER A 35 -12.00 0.07 -2.56
N GLY A 36 -11.17 0.90 -3.18
CA GLY A 36 -9.78 0.56 -3.47
C GLY A 36 -9.04 1.65 -4.23
N PHE A 37 -7.81 1.35 -4.55
CA PHE A 37 -6.96 2.14 -5.43
C PHE A 37 -7.04 1.52 -6.83
N ASP A 38 -7.26 2.32 -7.87
CA ASP A 38 -7.36 1.86 -9.26
C ASP A 38 -6.05 2.11 -10.00
N HIS A 39 -5.67 3.37 -10.18
CA HIS A 39 -4.41 3.73 -10.84
C HIS A 39 -3.86 5.06 -10.37
N MET A 40 -2.59 5.28 -10.67
CA MET A 40 -1.96 6.58 -10.59
C MET A 40 -1.43 6.99 -11.96
N ALA A 41 -1.37 8.29 -12.20
CA ALA A 41 -0.75 8.83 -13.40
C ALA A 41 0.46 9.69 -13.03
N VAL A 42 1.58 9.43 -13.69
CA VAL A 42 2.83 10.18 -13.51
C VAL A 42 3.45 10.50 -14.86
N PRO A 43 4.12 11.66 -15.02
CA PRO A 43 4.84 11.94 -16.26
C PRO A 43 6.08 11.06 -16.39
N MET A 44 6.42 10.68 -17.64
CA MET A 44 7.70 10.04 -17.98
C MET A 44 8.48 10.89 -18.96
N GLN A 45 9.80 10.72 -18.99
CA GLN A 45 10.70 11.40 -19.95
C GLN A 45 11.27 10.42 -20.97
N ASN A 46 11.86 9.33 -20.51
CA ASN A 46 12.64 8.40 -21.33
C ASN A 46 11.81 7.18 -21.74
N THR A 47 10.78 7.39 -22.59
CA THR A 47 9.77 6.38 -22.90
C THR A 47 10.33 4.99 -23.22
N ASP A 48 11.26 4.89 -24.19
CA ASP A 48 11.79 3.59 -24.63
C ASP A 48 12.59 2.88 -23.53
N ALA A 49 13.39 3.64 -22.78
CA ALA A 49 14.13 3.10 -21.65
C ALA A 49 13.22 2.61 -20.53
N MET A 50 12.13 3.36 -20.22
CA MET A 50 11.11 2.99 -19.24
C MET A 50 10.38 1.71 -19.66
N VAL A 51 9.92 1.62 -20.90
CA VAL A 51 9.26 0.42 -21.46
C VAL A 51 10.18 -0.79 -21.35
N ALA A 52 11.43 -0.66 -21.80
CA ALA A 52 12.40 -1.74 -21.72
C ALA A 52 12.69 -2.18 -20.28
N PHE A 53 12.79 -1.22 -19.35
CA PHE A 53 13.04 -1.47 -17.94
C PHE A 53 11.92 -2.29 -17.29
N TYR A 54 10.67 -1.82 -17.38
CA TYR A 54 9.53 -2.50 -16.75
C TYR A 54 9.26 -3.87 -17.38
N ARG A 55 9.49 -4.04 -18.70
CA ARG A 55 9.45 -5.36 -19.35
C ARG A 55 10.49 -6.33 -18.80
N ARG A 56 11.74 -5.87 -18.61
CA ARG A 56 12.80 -6.72 -18.02
C ARG A 56 12.50 -7.14 -16.59
N LEU A 57 11.80 -6.30 -15.83
CA LEU A 57 11.31 -6.64 -14.49
C LEU A 57 10.10 -7.62 -14.51
N GLY A 58 9.55 -7.93 -15.69
CA GLY A 58 8.45 -8.89 -15.84
C GLY A 58 7.07 -8.27 -15.71
N PHE A 59 6.93 -6.94 -15.69
CA PHE A 59 5.63 -6.28 -15.68
C PHE A 59 4.91 -6.44 -17.03
N GLN A 60 3.58 -6.55 -16.99
CA GLN A 60 2.73 -6.43 -18.18
C GLN A 60 2.52 -4.96 -18.51
N LEU A 61 2.65 -4.62 -19.79
CA LEU A 61 2.50 -3.25 -20.27
C LEU A 61 1.51 -3.18 -21.43
N THR A 62 0.77 -2.07 -21.49
CA THR A 62 0.08 -1.61 -22.71
C THR A 62 0.58 -0.21 -23.07
N GLU A 63 0.56 0.09 -24.36
CA GLU A 63 1.08 1.34 -24.90
C GLU A 63 0.07 1.98 -25.86
N ASN A 64 -0.03 3.30 -25.81
CA ASN A 64 -0.71 4.11 -26.81
C ASN A 64 0.06 5.40 -27.06
N GLU A 65 -0.48 6.29 -27.87
CA GLU A 65 0.15 7.58 -28.22
C GLU A 65 0.38 8.51 -27.02
N ASN A 66 -0.44 8.38 -25.97
CA ASN A 66 -0.44 9.28 -24.80
C ASN A 66 0.29 8.71 -23.59
N ALA A 67 0.32 7.38 -23.43
CA ALA A 67 0.79 6.75 -22.22
C ALA A 67 1.34 5.34 -22.40
N VAL A 68 2.10 4.90 -21.39
CA VAL A 68 2.49 3.52 -21.13
C VAL A 68 1.87 3.11 -19.80
N SER A 69 1.03 2.09 -19.79
CA SER A 69 0.41 1.56 -18.58
C SER A 69 1.17 0.32 -18.12
N VAL A 70 1.65 0.35 -16.88
CA VAL A 70 2.33 -0.77 -16.20
C VAL A 70 1.37 -1.39 -15.20
N TYR A 71 1.03 -2.67 -15.38
CA TYR A 71 0.01 -3.36 -14.56
C TYR A 71 0.60 -4.07 -13.35
N ILE A 72 -0.09 -3.90 -12.21
CA ILE A 72 0.21 -4.56 -10.93
C ILE A 72 -1.10 -5.24 -10.47
N GLY A 73 -1.33 -6.48 -10.88
CA GLY A 73 -2.62 -7.15 -10.69
C GLY A 73 -3.75 -6.39 -11.40
N THR A 74 -4.73 -5.90 -10.62
CA THR A 74 -5.85 -5.10 -11.11
C THR A 74 -5.61 -3.59 -11.05
N GLN A 75 -4.44 -3.17 -10.63
CA GLN A 75 -4.04 -1.77 -10.54
C GLN A 75 -3.01 -1.43 -11.60
N MET A 76 -2.79 -0.15 -11.88
CA MET A 76 -1.75 0.25 -12.83
C MET A 76 -1.07 1.57 -12.46
N ILE A 77 0.13 1.74 -12.99
CA ILE A 77 0.80 3.04 -13.11
C ILE A 77 0.66 3.47 -14.57
N ASN A 78 0.05 4.62 -14.79
CA ASN A 78 -0.12 5.20 -16.11
C ASN A 78 0.93 6.28 -16.34
N PHE A 79 2.00 5.93 -17.04
CA PHE A 79 3.08 6.86 -17.37
C PHE A 79 2.70 7.70 -18.59
N HIS A 80 2.40 8.99 -18.38
CA HIS A 80 2.11 9.91 -19.48
C HIS A 80 3.38 10.23 -20.26
N ARG A 81 3.33 10.03 -21.57
CA ARG A 81 4.43 10.34 -22.51
C ARG A 81 4.72 11.83 -22.53
N PRO A 82 5.96 12.26 -22.95
CA PRO A 82 6.32 13.66 -23.04
C PRO A 82 5.33 14.49 -23.88
N THR A 83 4.87 13.95 -25.02
CA THR A 83 3.89 14.58 -25.90
C THR A 83 2.55 14.85 -25.20
N ARG A 84 2.20 14.04 -24.18
CA ARG A 84 0.96 14.19 -23.43
C ARG A 84 1.10 15.16 -22.26
N TRP A 85 2.07 14.93 -21.35
CA TRP A 85 2.14 15.73 -20.13
C TRP A 85 2.71 17.14 -20.35
N GLN A 86 3.44 17.37 -21.47
CA GLN A 86 3.94 18.70 -21.86
C GLN A 86 2.93 19.50 -22.68
N ASP A 87 1.85 18.88 -23.16
CA ASP A 87 0.79 19.57 -23.89
C ASP A 87 0.08 20.56 -22.96
N PRO A 88 0.12 21.86 -23.23
CA PRO A 88 -0.57 22.89 -22.43
C PRO A 88 -2.10 22.73 -22.41
N ALA A 89 -2.68 22.07 -23.41
CA ALA A 89 -4.11 21.75 -23.44
C ALA A 89 -4.50 20.63 -22.50
N PHE A 90 -3.54 19.78 -22.05
CA PHE A 90 -3.79 18.72 -21.09
C PHE A 90 -3.72 19.25 -19.65
N THR A 91 -4.84 19.71 -19.13
CA THR A 91 -4.95 20.32 -17.79
C THR A 91 -5.30 19.30 -16.68
N LEU A 92 -5.82 18.11 -17.03
CA LEU A 92 -6.21 17.08 -16.06
C LEU A 92 -4.98 16.27 -15.58
N ARG A 93 -4.07 16.95 -14.89
CA ARG A 93 -2.86 16.40 -14.29
C ARG A 93 -2.43 17.19 -13.07
N ALA A 94 -1.57 16.64 -12.24
CA ALA A 94 -0.91 17.41 -11.18
C ALA A 94 -0.03 18.51 -11.82
N PRO A 95 -0.31 19.80 -11.59
CA PRO A 95 0.30 20.90 -12.37
C PRO A 95 1.83 20.96 -12.27
N ALA A 96 2.38 20.62 -11.10
CA ALA A 96 3.82 20.67 -10.82
C ALA A 96 4.54 19.34 -11.10
N ALA A 97 3.83 18.27 -11.46
CA ALA A 97 4.46 16.96 -11.68
C ALA A 97 5.35 16.99 -12.93
N LYS A 98 6.60 16.59 -12.73
CA LYS A 98 7.64 16.42 -13.77
C LYS A 98 8.44 15.16 -13.45
N PRO A 99 9.03 14.47 -14.43
CA PRO A 99 9.94 13.36 -14.13
C PRO A 99 11.21 13.84 -13.39
N PRO A 100 11.72 13.07 -12.38
CA PRO A 100 11.01 12.00 -11.68
C PRO A 100 9.96 12.54 -10.70
N SER A 101 8.83 11.86 -10.56
CA SER A 101 7.82 12.23 -9.57
C SER A 101 7.15 11.02 -8.90
N GLY A 102 7.64 9.81 -9.21
CA GLY A 102 7.13 8.56 -8.66
C GLY A 102 7.98 8.05 -7.50
N ASP A 103 7.27 7.57 -6.45
CA ASP A 103 7.79 6.75 -5.36
C ASP A 103 6.78 5.60 -5.17
N PHE A 104 7.16 4.39 -5.61
CA PHE A 104 6.24 3.27 -5.74
C PHE A 104 6.69 2.11 -4.89
N CYS A 105 5.81 1.62 -4.02
CA CYS A 105 6.06 0.42 -3.24
C CYS A 105 5.24 -0.75 -3.79
N PHE A 106 5.94 -1.80 -4.26
CA PHE A 106 5.37 -3.05 -4.73
C PHE A 106 5.53 -4.14 -3.66
N VAL A 107 4.52 -4.98 -3.49
CA VAL A 107 4.66 -6.17 -2.65
C VAL A 107 5.26 -7.29 -3.50
N TRP A 108 6.42 -7.79 -3.06
CA TRP A 108 7.06 -8.96 -3.66
C TRP A 108 6.60 -10.23 -2.93
N SER A 109 6.11 -11.22 -3.69
CA SER A 109 5.57 -12.47 -3.13
C SER A 109 6.62 -13.58 -2.99
N GLY A 110 7.82 -13.40 -3.52
CA GLY A 110 8.93 -14.35 -3.42
C GLY A 110 9.87 -14.03 -2.25
N SER A 111 10.95 -14.81 -2.15
CA SER A 111 12.05 -14.58 -1.21
C SER A 111 12.92 -13.38 -1.60
N ALA A 112 13.71 -12.86 -0.66
CA ALA A 112 14.69 -11.81 -0.93
C ALA A 112 15.78 -12.27 -1.93
N MET A 113 16.12 -13.55 -1.92
CA MET A 113 17.07 -14.13 -2.87
C MET A 113 16.52 -14.13 -4.30
N GLU A 114 15.26 -14.48 -4.49
CA GLU A 114 14.59 -14.44 -5.80
C GLU A 114 14.45 -13.02 -6.33
N LEU A 115 14.12 -12.04 -5.45
CA LEU A 115 14.10 -10.63 -5.80
C LEU A 115 15.47 -10.15 -6.29
N LYS A 116 16.52 -10.43 -5.51
CA LYS A 116 17.90 -10.08 -5.89
C LYS A 116 18.28 -10.68 -7.23
N ALA A 117 18.03 -11.98 -7.45
CA ALA A 117 18.32 -12.66 -8.70
C ALA A 117 17.53 -12.06 -9.89
N MET A 118 16.28 -11.66 -9.68
CA MET A 118 15.48 -10.97 -10.71
C MET A 118 16.07 -9.61 -11.06
N LEU A 119 16.45 -8.79 -10.09
CA LEU A 119 17.06 -7.49 -10.31
C LEU A 119 18.42 -7.60 -11.03
N GLU A 120 19.25 -8.57 -10.64
CA GLU A 120 20.54 -8.87 -11.30
C GLU A 120 20.35 -9.26 -12.77
N ARG A 121 19.42 -10.19 -13.07
CA ARG A 121 19.10 -10.58 -14.46
C ARG A 121 18.58 -9.41 -15.29
N ALA A 122 17.82 -8.50 -14.67
CA ALA A 122 17.31 -7.30 -15.31
C ALA A 122 18.39 -6.19 -15.48
N GLY A 123 19.59 -6.38 -14.91
CA GLY A 123 20.66 -5.38 -14.92
C GLY A 123 20.33 -4.15 -14.06
N VAL A 124 19.53 -4.32 -13.00
CA VAL A 124 19.06 -3.24 -12.13
C VAL A 124 19.89 -3.19 -10.86
N LYS A 125 20.51 -2.03 -10.60
CA LYS A 125 21.31 -1.81 -9.39
C LYS A 125 20.40 -1.57 -8.17
N ILE A 126 20.65 -2.31 -7.09
CA ILE A 126 20.05 -2.02 -5.79
C ILE A 126 20.69 -0.74 -5.23
N GLU A 127 19.84 0.23 -4.85
CA GLU A 127 20.27 1.48 -4.22
C GLU A 127 20.37 1.31 -2.69
N LEU A 128 19.40 0.62 -2.10
CA LEU A 128 19.35 0.36 -0.66
C LEU A 128 18.57 -0.92 -0.39
N GLY A 129 18.97 -1.68 0.60
CA GLY A 129 18.22 -2.82 1.11
C GLY A 129 19.03 -4.11 1.19
N PRO A 130 18.49 -5.14 1.85
CA PRO A 130 17.19 -5.13 2.55
C PRO A 130 17.20 -4.27 3.83
N VAL A 131 16.13 -3.54 4.09
CA VAL A 131 15.94 -2.72 5.29
C VAL A 131 14.49 -2.79 5.75
N ASP A 132 14.26 -2.73 7.07
CA ASP A 132 12.91 -2.76 7.62
C ASP A 132 12.17 -1.44 7.37
N ARG A 133 10.92 -1.53 6.92
CA ARG A 133 10.01 -0.41 6.68
C ARG A 133 8.58 -0.73 7.11
N ALA A 134 7.90 0.29 7.62
CA ALA A 134 6.47 0.23 7.83
C ALA A 134 5.75 0.28 6.48
N GLY A 135 4.88 -0.69 6.21
CA GLY A 135 4.17 -0.79 4.94
C GLY A 135 2.67 -0.54 5.04
N GLY A 136 2.03 -0.43 3.89
CA GLY A 136 0.59 -0.15 3.77
C GLY A 136 -0.33 -1.20 4.41
N ARG A 137 0.17 -2.41 4.68
CA ARG A 137 -0.55 -3.46 5.42
C ARG A 137 -0.54 -3.27 6.94
N ARG A 138 -0.07 -2.10 7.44
CA ARG A 138 0.12 -1.81 8.87
C ARG A 138 1.04 -2.80 9.58
N LYS A 139 1.99 -3.35 8.85
CA LYS A 139 3.03 -4.27 9.31
C LYS A 139 4.39 -3.78 8.82
N THR A 140 5.44 -4.14 9.53
CA THR A 140 6.80 -4.01 9.06
C THR A 140 7.08 -5.07 8.00
N GLY A 141 7.75 -4.70 6.93
CA GLY A 141 8.28 -5.58 5.90
C GLY A 141 9.73 -5.26 5.61
N SER A 142 10.41 -6.14 4.90
CA SER A 142 11.77 -5.94 4.42
C SER A 142 11.74 -5.34 3.02
N SER A 143 12.37 -4.18 2.84
CA SER A 143 12.30 -3.40 1.61
C SER A 143 13.65 -3.32 0.89
N THR A 144 13.61 -3.41 -0.44
CA THR A 144 14.74 -3.20 -1.35
C THR A 144 14.37 -2.11 -2.34
N TYR A 145 15.27 -1.15 -2.53
CA TYR A 145 15.06 0.05 -3.35
C TYR A 145 15.91 0.05 -4.60
N VAL A 146 15.31 0.43 -5.71
CA VAL A 146 15.97 0.62 -7.01
C VAL A 146 15.43 1.88 -7.69
N ARG A 147 16.07 2.31 -8.78
CA ARG A 147 15.58 3.41 -9.63
C ARG A 147 15.24 2.94 -11.02
N ASP A 148 14.16 3.50 -11.57
CA ASP A 148 13.87 3.36 -12.98
C ASP A 148 14.70 4.36 -13.83
N PRO A 149 14.65 4.29 -15.17
CA PRO A 149 15.45 5.16 -16.05
C PRO A 149 15.13 6.65 -15.97
N ASP A 150 13.95 7.02 -15.48
CA ASP A 150 13.58 8.42 -15.21
C ASP A 150 14.02 8.89 -13.83
N GLY A 151 14.48 7.97 -12.97
CA GLY A 151 14.89 8.25 -11.59
C GLY A 151 13.78 8.10 -10.56
N ASN A 152 12.59 7.60 -10.92
CA ASN A 152 11.56 7.27 -9.93
C ASN A 152 12.07 6.19 -8.98
N LEU A 153 11.68 6.29 -7.70
CA LEU A 153 12.04 5.31 -6.69
C LEU A 153 11.06 4.13 -6.74
N LEU A 154 11.60 2.92 -6.81
CA LEU A 154 10.83 1.68 -6.70
C LEU A 154 11.28 0.95 -5.44
N GLU A 155 10.33 0.65 -4.60
CA GLU A 155 10.49 -0.19 -3.41
C GLU A 155 9.85 -1.55 -3.64
N PHE A 156 10.58 -2.62 -3.38
CA PHE A 156 10.04 -3.98 -3.33
C PHE A 156 9.99 -4.43 -1.88
N MET A 157 8.78 -4.60 -1.35
CA MET A 157 8.53 -4.95 0.05
C MET A 157 8.10 -6.41 0.19
N ILE A 158 8.78 -7.13 1.06
CA ILE A 158 8.49 -8.51 1.44
C ILE A 158 7.91 -8.49 2.85
N TYR A 159 6.70 -9.03 3.01
CA TYR A 159 6.09 -9.26 4.31
C TYR A 159 6.29 -10.74 4.73
N ALA A 160 6.63 -10.91 6.01
CA ALA A 160 6.64 -12.22 6.66
C ALA A 160 5.21 -12.68 7.01
#